data_f8f17eab0460d732eb55236d4c0ecd65
#
_entry.id   f8f17eab0460d732eb55236d4c0ecd65
#
_cell.length_a   1.000
_cell.length_b   1.000
_cell.length_c   1.000
_cell.angle_alpha   90.00
_cell.angle_beta   90.00
_cell.angle_gamma   90.00
#
_symmetry.space_group_name_H-M   'P 1'
#
loop_
_entity.id
_entity.type
_entity.pdbx_description
1 polymer ?
#
loop_
_entity_poly.entity_id
_entity_poly.type
_entity_poly.pdbx_seq_one_letter_code
_entity_poly.pdbx_strand_id
1 'polypeptide(L)'
;MKHAKAVRRIIFTVLIVAAVLVGFNTYTADYYHAKDYELQTTEVSETDAYIAYGDPQSETGLIFYPGAKVEETAYAPVMDGIAQQGIFCVTVKMPAHLAILKPNAADEV
;
A
#
# COMPACT_ATOMS: atom_id res chain seq x y z
N MET A 1 42.74 -23.64 -8.85
CA MET A 1 41.66 -24.16 -9.68
C MET A 1 40.64 -23.08 -9.96
N LYS A 2 40.59 -22.63 -11.19
CA LYS A 2 39.75 -21.50 -11.60
C LYS A 2 38.26 -21.75 -11.40
N HIS A 3 37.79 -22.99 -11.62
CA HIS A 3 36.37 -23.34 -11.48
C HIS A 3 35.89 -23.32 -10.04
N ALA A 4 36.70 -23.73 -9.07
CA ALA A 4 36.32 -23.72 -7.67
C ALA A 4 36.14 -22.30 -7.14
N LYS A 5 36.99 -21.36 -7.57
CA LYS A 5 36.84 -19.93 -7.21
C LYS A 5 35.59 -19.30 -7.81
N ALA A 6 35.31 -19.61 -9.08
CA ALA A 6 34.12 -19.11 -9.77
C ALA A 6 32.83 -19.64 -9.12
N VAL A 7 32.78 -20.94 -8.86
CA VAL A 7 31.64 -21.58 -8.19
C VAL A 7 31.41 -20.99 -6.80
N ARG A 8 32.47 -20.79 -6.02
CA ARG A 8 32.38 -20.18 -4.70
C ARG A 8 31.85 -18.75 -4.75
N ARG A 9 32.28 -17.96 -5.74
CA ARG A 9 31.77 -16.60 -5.94
C ARG A 9 30.28 -16.61 -6.30
N ILE A 10 29.86 -17.51 -7.17
CA ILE A 10 28.45 -17.66 -7.56
C ILE A 10 27.60 -18.04 -6.36
N ILE A 11 28.01 -19.02 -5.57
CA ILE A 11 27.29 -19.43 -4.37
C ILE A 11 27.18 -18.28 -3.38
N PHE A 12 28.26 -17.54 -3.15
CA PHE A 12 28.29 -16.41 -2.23
C PHE A 12 27.34 -15.30 -2.68
N THR A 13 27.35 -14.98 -4.00
CA THR A 13 26.44 -13.99 -4.58
C THR A 13 24.97 -14.41 -4.44
N VAL A 14 24.64 -15.68 -4.70
CA VAL A 14 23.29 -16.22 -4.54
C VAL A 14 22.83 -16.11 -3.10
N LEU A 15 23.70 -16.42 -2.13
CA LEU A 15 23.36 -16.30 -0.70
C LEU A 15 23.10 -14.86 -0.29
N ILE A 16 23.88 -13.91 -0.79
CA ILE A 16 23.64 -12.47 -0.51
C ILE A 16 22.30 -12.01 -1.10
N VAL A 17 22.02 -12.36 -2.35
CA VAL A 17 20.77 -12.00 -3.00
C VAL A 17 19.58 -12.60 -2.25
N ALA A 18 19.66 -13.86 -1.85
CA ALA A 18 18.62 -14.50 -1.07
C ALA A 18 18.41 -13.81 0.29
N ALA A 19 19.48 -13.43 0.98
CA ALA A 19 19.40 -12.70 2.25
C ALA A 19 18.74 -11.32 2.08
N VAL A 20 19.08 -10.60 1.02
CA VAL A 20 18.47 -9.29 0.71
C VAL A 20 16.98 -9.44 0.42
N LEU A 21 16.58 -10.44 -0.38
CA LEU A 21 15.18 -10.69 -0.70
C LEU A 21 14.37 -11.08 0.53
N VAL A 22 14.90 -11.92 1.40
CA VAL A 22 14.25 -12.31 2.66
C VAL A 22 14.12 -11.09 3.57
N GLY A 23 15.17 -10.29 3.71
CA GLY A 23 15.15 -9.08 4.52
C GLY A 23 14.11 -8.07 4.03
N PHE A 24 14.05 -7.84 2.73
CA PHE A 24 13.05 -6.95 2.13
C PHE A 24 11.64 -7.46 2.34
N ASN A 25 11.41 -8.76 2.10
CA ASN A 25 10.08 -9.36 2.30
C ASN A 25 9.64 -9.26 3.77
N THR A 26 10.55 -9.52 4.72
CA THR A 26 10.27 -9.39 6.15
C THR A 26 9.95 -7.94 6.52
N TYR A 27 10.72 -6.98 6.00
CA TYR A 27 10.49 -5.57 6.24
C TYR A 27 9.13 -5.11 5.73
N THR A 28 8.73 -5.51 4.51
CA THR A 28 7.46 -5.09 3.91
C THR A 28 6.26 -5.81 4.49
N ALA A 29 6.45 -7.02 5.07
CA ALA A 29 5.39 -7.75 5.76
C ALA A 29 5.10 -7.17 7.15
N ASP A 30 6.07 -6.48 7.75
CA ASP A 30 5.90 -5.81 9.05
C ASP A 30 5.32 -4.40 8.83
N TYR A 31 4.00 -4.31 8.74
CA TYR A 31 3.28 -3.07 8.54
C TYR A 31 2.14 -2.94 9.56
N TYR A 32 1.65 -1.71 9.73
CA TYR A 32 0.54 -1.43 10.63
C TYR A 32 -0.77 -1.93 10.03
N HIS A 33 -1.38 -2.92 10.69
CA HIS A 33 -2.65 -3.50 10.26
C HIS A 33 -3.84 -2.66 10.71
N ALA A 34 -4.90 -2.67 9.88
CA ALA A 34 -6.15 -2.03 10.22
C ALA A 34 -6.83 -2.71 11.42
N LYS A 35 -7.47 -1.92 12.26
CA LYS A 35 -8.38 -2.43 13.27
C LYS A 35 -9.76 -2.63 12.65
N ASP A 36 -10.55 -3.53 13.25
CA ASP A 36 -11.91 -3.73 12.83
C ASP A 36 -12.71 -2.43 13.00
N TYR A 37 -13.40 -2.04 11.93
CA TYR A 37 -14.20 -0.83 11.89
C TYR A 37 -15.42 -1.05 10.99
N GLU A 38 -16.60 -0.69 11.49
CA GLU A 38 -17.84 -0.74 10.73
C GLU A 38 -18.08 0.58 10.02
N LEU A 39 -18.13 0.56 8.68
CA LEU A 39 -18.33 1.76 7.87
C LEU A 39 -19.75 2.29 8.02
N GLN A 40 -19.88 3.60 8.20
CA GLN A 40 -21.16 4.30 8.25
C GLN A 40 -21.59 4.80 6.88
N THR A 41 -20.64 5.02 5.98
CA THR A 41 -20.88 5.40 4.59
C THR A 41 -21.34 4.20 3.80
N THR A 42 -22.48 4.33 3.10
CA THR A 42 -23.03 3.25 2.27
C THR A 42 -22.41 3.19 0.89
N GLU A 43 -21.85 4.30 0.40
CA GLU A 43 -21.22 4.39 -0.92
C GLU A 43 -19.72 4.15 -0.80
N VAL A 44 -19.33 2.87 -0.75
CA VAL A 44 -17.93 2.47 -0.71
C VAL A 44 -17.68 1.52 -1.87
N SER A 45 -16.67 1.82 -2.68
CA SER A 45 -16.23 0.92 -3.75
C SER A 45 -14.73 0.67 -3.68
N GLU A 46 -14.34 -0.54 -3.98
CA GLU A 46 -12.94 -0.97 -3.93
C GLU A 46 -12.52 -1.55 -5.27
N THR A 47 -11.36 -1.11 -5.75
CA THR A 47 -10.71 -1.66 -6.93
C THR A 47 -9.32 -2.16 -6.53
N ASP A 48 -8.58 -2.73 -7.48
CA ASP A 48 -7.18 -3.12 -7.25
C ASP A 48 -6.26 -1.90 -7.03
N ALA A 49 -6.69 -0.72 -7.46
CA ALA A 49 -5.90 0.50 -7.40
C ALA A 49 -6.24 1.41 -6.21
N TYR A 50 -7.50 1.39 -5.75
CA TYR A 50 -7.94 2.31 -4.69
C TYR A 50 -9.21 1.85 -3.97
N ILE A 51 -9.49 2.49 -2.83
CA ILE A 51 -10.77 2.38 -2.10
C ILE A 51 -11.41 3.76 -2.12
N ALA A 52 -12.64 3.86 -2.62
CA ALA A 52 -13.38 5.11 -2.73
C ALA A 52 -14.54 5.15 -1.72
N TYR A 53 -14.70 6.30 -1.06
CA TYR A 53 -15.72 6.53 -0.05
C TYR A 53 -16.55 7.75 -0.45
N GLY A 54 -17.87 7.60 -0.47
CA GLY A 54 -18.80 8.69 -0.73
C GLY A 54 -19.24 8.79 -2.19
N ASP A 55 -19.93 9.89 -2.51
CA ASP A 55 -20.51 10.13 -3.82
C ASP A 55 -19.49 10.71 -4.80
N PRO A 56 -19.19 10.00 -5.92
CA PRO A 56 -18.25 10.51 -6.92
C PRO A 56 -18.72 11.79 -7.63
N GLN A 57 -19.98 12.15 -7.50
CA GLN A 57 -20.53 13.41 -8.04
C GLN A 57 -20.37 14.60 -7.08
N SER A 58 -19.80 14.41 -5.90
CA SER A 58 -19.53 15.49 -4.97
C SER A 58 -18.64 16.58 -5.57
N GLU A 59 -18.89 17.84 -5.20
CA GLU A 59 -18.12 18.98 -5.70
C GLU A 59 -16.67 18.98 -5.25
N THR A 60 -16.39 18.36 -4.09
CA THR A 60 -15.05 18.29 -3.50
C THR A 60 -14.59 16.83 -3.43
N GLY A 61 -13.38 16.58 -3.90
CA GLY A 61 -12.73 15.28 -3.83
C GLY A 61 -11.40 15.37 -3.07
N LEU A 62 -11.08 14.29 -2.35
CA LEU A 62 -9.82 14.14 -1.63
C LEU A 62 -9.16 12.83 -2.03
N ILE A 63 -7.89 12.89 -2.43
CA ILE A 63 -7.07 11.70 -2.69
C ILE A 63 -6.04 11.58 -1.58
N PHE A 64 -6.01 10.44 -0.92
CA PHE A 64 -5.16 10.19 0.23
C PHE A 64 -4.12 9.10 -0.08
N TYR A 65 -2.87 9.40 0.22
CA TYR A 65 -1.77 8.44 0.14
C TYR A 65 -1.46 7.90 1.54
N PRO A 66 -1.59 6.58 1.76
CA PRO A 66 -1.27 6.00 3.07
C PRO A 66 0.18 6.22 3.48
N GLY A 67 0.42 6.27 4.78
CA GLY A 67 1.77 6.31 5.32
C GLY A 67 2.56 5.03 5.02
N ALA A 68 3.88 5.13 5.14
CA ALA A 68 4.76 3.97 4.91
C ALA A 68 4.43 2.84 5.89
N LYS A 69 4.37 1.61 5.37
CA LYS A 69 4.11 0.40 6.15
C LYS A 69 2.78 0.44 6.90
N VAL A 70 1.76 1.11 6.35
CA VAL A 70 0.41 1.15 6.93
C VAL A 70 -0.56 0.56 5.92
N GLU A 71 -1.43 -0.34 6.40
CA GLU A 71 -2.50 -0.90 5.57
C GLU A 71 -3.48 0.20 5.18
N GLU A 72 -3.89 0.26 3.90
CA GLU A 72 -4.78 1.31 3.39
C GLU A 72 -6.12 1.37 4.12
N THR A 73 -6.64 0.24 4.59
CA THR A 73 -7.88 0.17 5.35
C THR A 73 -7.75 0.67 6.79
N ALA A 74 -6.53 0.89 7.29
CA ALA A 74 -6.30 1.49 8.61
C ALA A 74 -6.85 2.93 8.69
N TYR A 75 -6.99 3.60 7.55
CA TYR A 75 -7.54 4.95 7.47
C TYR A 75 -9.05 4.98 7.25
N ALA A 76 -9.71 3.82 7.18
CA ALA A 76 -11.15 3.74 6.93
C ALA A 76 -11.99 4.61 7.88
N PRO A 77 -11.73 4.67 9.20
CA PRO A 77 -12.49 5.54 10.08
C PRO A 77 -12.41 7.03 9.71
N VAL A 78 -11.22 7.48 9.31
CA VAL A 78 -11.00 8.88 8.89
C VAL A 78 -11.69 9.16 7.57
N MET A 79 -11.52 8.28 6.58
CA MET A 79 -12.13 8.43 5.25
C MET A 79 -13.65 8.38 5.34
N ASP A 80 -14.18 7.47 6.13
CA ASP A 80 -15.63 7.36 6.38
C ASP A 80 -16.18 8.65 7.00
N GLY A 81 -15.50 9.20 8.01
CA GLY A 81 -15.89 10.47 8.62
C GLY A 81 -15.89 11.63 7.65
N ILE A 82 -14.90 11.71 6.76
CA ILE A 82 -14.82 12.73 5.72
C ILE A 82 -15.94 12.55 4.70
N ALA A 83 -16.21 11.32 4.28
CA ALA A 83 -17.28 11.01 3.33
C ALA A 83 -18.67 11.39 3.86
N GLN A 84 -18.89 11.24 5.16
CA GLN A 84 -20.14 11.65 5.81
C GLN A 84 -20.36 13.17 5.77
N GLN A 85 -19.31 13.95 5.57
CA GLN A 85 -19.39 15.40 5.38
C GLN A 85 -19.72 15.81 3.95
N GLY A 86 -19.96 14.86 3.04
CA GLY A 86 -20.27 15.14 1.66
C GLY A 86 -19.05 15.30 0.75
N ILE A 87 -17.88 14.83 1.17
CA ILE A 87 -16.63 14.88 0.40
C ILE A 87 -16.34 13.48 -0.14
N PHE A 88 -16.19 13.39 -1.47
CA PHE A 88 -15.73 12.15 -2.10
C PHE A 88 -14.24 11.94 -1.79
N CYS A 89 -13.88 10.84 -1.14
CA CYS A 89 -12.50 10.58 -0.78
C CYS A 89 -12.04 9.20 -1.24
N VAL A 90 -10.77 9.12 -1.61
CA VAL A 90 -10.14 7.94 -2.18
C VAL A 90 -8.82 7.68 -1.46
N THR A 91 -8.65 6.45 -0.99
CA THR A 91 -7.36 5.96 -0.48
C THR A 91 -6.73 5.10 -1.57
N VAL A 92 -5.56 5.51 -2.09
CA VAL A 92 -4.86 4.73 -3.11
C VAL A 92 -4.11 3.56 -2.49
N LYS A 93 -4.07 2.43 -3.18
CA LYS A 93 -3.35 1.24 -2.74
C LYS A 93 -1.89 1.32 -3.17
N MET A 94 -0.98 1.03 -2.26
CA MET A 94 0.45 1.17 -2.47
C MET A 94 1.15 -0.19 -2.54
N PRO A 95 2.10 -0.38 -3.48
CA PRO A 95 2.91 -1.58 -3.52
C PRO A 95 3.67 -1.77 -2.19
N ALA A 96 3.61 -2.96 -1.62
CA ALA A 96 4.27 -3.31 -0.36
C ALA A 96 3.98 -2.31 0.79
N HIS A 97 2.83 -1.62 0.75
CA HIS A 97 2.41 -0.59 1.71
C HIS A 97 3.42 0.58 1.82
N LEU A 98 4.10 0.88 0.72
CA LEU A 98 5.09 1.96 0.63
C LEU A 98 4.73 2.93 -0.49
N ALA A 99 4.28 4.13 -0.13
CA ALA A 99 3.87 5.16 -1.09
C ALA A 99 5.00 5.57 -2.03
N ILE A 100 6.24 5.50 -1.58
CA ILE A 100 7.42 5.84 -2.37
C ILE A 100 7.58 4.96 -3.61
N LEU A 101 7.02 3.73 -3.58
CA LEU A 101 7.10 2.80 -4.71
C LEU A 101 6.12 3.14 -5.83
N LYS A 102 5.11 3.96 -5.57
CA LYS A 102 4.13 4.38 -6.57
C LYS A 102 3.64 5.81 -6.30
N PRO A 103 4.50 6.83 -6.47
CA PRO A 103 4.11 8.22 -6.17
C PRO A 103 3.02 8.77 -7.08
N ASN A 104 2.81 8.17 -8.24
CA ASN A 104 1.78 8.57 -9.22
C ASN A 104 0.52 7.70 -9.16
N ALA A 105 0.27 7.01 -8.05
CA ALA A 105 -0.89 6.13 -7.89
C ALA A 105 -2.23 6.85 -8.10
N ALA A 106 -2.29 8.15 -7.85
CA ALA A 106 -3.49 8.96 -8.06
C ALA A 106 -3.94 9.02 -9.53
N ASP A 107 -3.05 8.75 -10.47
CA ASP A 107 -3.38 8.75 -11.91
C ASP A 107 -4.41 7.66 -12.28
N GLU A 108 -4.59 6.67 -11.43
CA GLU A 108 -5.53 5.56 -11.65
C GLU A 108 -6.94 5.83 -11.08
N VAL A 109 -7.13 6.97 -10.42
CA VAL A 109 -8.40 7.35 -9.77
C VAL A 109 -9.37 8.04 -10.72
#